data_fe45b243f73e4daf3746b99822b6c735
#
_entry.id   fe45b243f73e4daf3746b99822b6c735
#
_cell.length_a   1.000
_cell.length_b   1.000
_cell.length_c   1.000
_cell.angle_alpha   90.00
_cell.angle_beta   90.00
_cell.angle_gamma   90.00
#
_symmetry.space_group_name_H-M   'P 1'
#
loop_
_entity.id
_entity.type
_entity.pdbx_description
1 polymer ?
#
loop_
_entity_poly.entity_id
_entity_poly.type
_entity_poly.pdbx_seq_one_letter_code
_entity_poly.pdbx_strand_id
1 'polypeptide(L)'
;MPQTERRKKQRYPYRTVVEIGWGAEVLKCMSRDISMKGMFIETEHPLWLRAEFTARINVGETIEVDCMVQRVEPGRGMAVAFIDLPEAERDQLEAFLIGLTQQ
;
A
#
# COMPACT_ATOMS: atom_id res chain seq x y z
N MET A 1 -26.72 0.74 6.46
CA MET A 1 -25.45 1.31 6.59
C MET A 1 -24.39 0.32 6.59
N PRO A 2 -23.70 0.27 5.59
CA PRO A 2 -22.79 -0.83 5.41
C PRO A 2 -21.51 -0.59 6.16
N GLN A 3 -21.49 -1.10 7.34
CA GLN A 3 -20.27 -1.09 8.12
C GLN A 3 -19.19 -1.93 7.48
N THR A 4 -19.56 -2.91 6.68
CA THR A 4 -18.60 -3.71 5.97
C THR A 4 -17.78 -2.87 5.01
N GLU A 5 -18.41 -1.91 4.33
CA GLU A 5 -17.68 -1.03 3.45
C GLU A 5 -16.69 -0.17 4.21
N ARG A 6 -17.08 0.28 5.37
CA ARG A 6 -16.19 1.05 6.20
C ARG A 6 -14.96 0.26 6.57
N ARG A 7 -15.15 -1.01 6.95
CA ARG A 7 -14.02 -1.85 7.32
C ARG A 7 -13.05 -2.04 6.17
N LYS A 8 -13.56 -2.23 4.97
CA LYS A 8 -12.70 -2.45 3.81
C LYS A 8 -11.89 -1.22 3.49
N LYS A 9 -12.38 -0.04 3.85
CA LYS A 9 -11.67 1.21 3.61
C LYS A 9 -10.86 1.66 4.80
N GLN A 10 -10.92 0.92 5.91
CA GLN A 10 -10.24 1.34 7.11
C GLN A 10 -8.74 1.23 6.93
N ARG A 11 -8.03 2.27 7.33
CA ARG A 11 -6.58 2.34 7.26
C ARG A 11 -5.99 2.13 8.63
N TYR A 12 -4.87 1.43 8.67
CA TYR A 12 -4.18 1.12 9.91
C TYR A 12 -2.78 1.70 9.83
N PRO A 13 -2.32 2.39 10.88
CA PRO A 13 -0.94 2.88 10.89
C PRO A 13 0.02 1.69 10.77
N TYR A 14 0.95 1.80 9.85
CA TYR A 14 1.93 0.74 9.64
C TYR A 14 3.12 1.29 8.89
N ARG A 15 4.25 1.37 9.56
CA ARG A 15 5.48 1.90 8.97
C ARG A 15 6.42 0.76 8.67
N THR A 16 6.68 0.56 7.39
CA THR A 16 7.65 -0.44 6.95
C THR A 16 8.27 0.04 5.65
N VAL A 17 9.39 -0.54 5.31
CA VAL A 17 10.04 -0.22 4.04
C VAL A 17 9.20 -0.78 2.91
N VAL A 18 8.98 0.05 1.89
CA VAL A 18 8.30 -0.32 0.67
C VAL A 18 9.28 -0.15 -0.47
N GLU A 19 9.52 -1.23 -1.21
CA GLU A 19 10.37 -1.14 -2.40
C GLU A 19 9.47 -0.93 -3.60
N ILE A 20 9.78 0.11 -4.37
CA ILE A 20 9.00 0.48 -5.54
C ILE A 20 9.83 0.19 -6.77
N GLY A 21 9.32 -0.70 -7.62
CA GLY A 21 9.94 -0.97 -8.91
C GLY A 21 9.27 -0.12 -9.98
N TRP A 22 10.06 0.70 -10.65
CA TRP A 22 9.57 1.60 -11.68
C TRP A 22 10.60 1.69 -12.78
N GLY A 23 10.29 1.08 -13.92
CA GLY A 23 11.28 0.93 -14.98
C GLY A 23 12.43 0.07 -14.49
N ALA A 24 13.64 0.53 -14.69
CA ALA A 24 14.83 -0.19 -14.26
C ALA A 24 15.26 0.20 -12.85
N GLU A 25 14.51 1.07 -12.19
CA GLU A 25 14.89 1.60 -10.90
C GLU A 25 14.15 0.91 -9.78
N VAL A 26 14.79 0.82 -8.62
CA VAL A 26 14.15 0.36 -7.40
C VAL A 26 14.36 1.45 -6.35
N LEU A 27 13.25 1.97 -5.83
CA LEU A 27 13.27 3.02 -4.83
C LEU A 27 12.79 2.43 -3.51
N LYS A 28 13.41 2.86 -2.42
CA LYS A 28 12.97 2.44 -1.09
C LYS A 28 12.29 3.61 -0.41
N CYS A 29 11.08 3.37 0.04
CA CYS A 29 10.27 4.37 0.72
C CYS A 29 9.72 3.77 2.00
N MET A 30 8.91 4.53 2.73
CA MET A 30 8.27 4.04 3.95
C MET A 30 6.77 4.15 3.79
N SER A 31 6.05 3.14 4.23
CA SER A 31 4.60 3.27 4.34
C SER A 31 4.26 4.11 5.56
N ARG A 32 3.09 4.76 5.54
CA ARG A 32 2.55 5.46 6.69
C ARG A 32 1.35 4.70 7.23
N ASP A 33 0.49 4.24 6.34
CA ASP A 33 -0.68 3.47 6.71
C ASP A 33 -1.02 2.51 5.57
N ILE A 34 -1.85 1.53 5.88
CA ILE A 34 -2.19 0.48 4.92
C ILE A 34 -3.63 0.05 5.14
N SER A 35 -4.28 -0.36 4.05
CA SER A 35 -5.63 -0.91 4.09
C SER A 35 -5.71 -2.03 3.06
N MET A 36 -6.89 -2.66 2.96
CA MET A 36 -7.08 -3.67 1.92
C MET A 36 -7.05 -3.10 0.51
N LYS A 37 -7.20 -1.78 0.38
CA LYS A 37 -7.29 -1.16 -0.93
C LYS A 37 -6.03 -0.44 -1.36
N GLY A 38 -5.14 -0.15 -0.44
CA GLY A 38 -3.93 0.58 -0.79
C GLY A 38 -3.18 1.03 0.44
N MET A 39 -2.28 1.98 0.23
CA MET A 39 -1.44 2.48 1.31
C MET A 39 -1.01 3.90 0.99
N PHE A 40 -0.53 4.60 2.01
CA PHE A 40 0.14 5.88 1.80
C PHE A 40 1.64 5.64 1.92
N ILE A 41 2.38 6.09 0.93
CA ILE A 41 3.83 5.93 0.86
C ILE A 41 4.46 7.30 1.05
N GLU A 42 5.33 7.41 2.07
CA GLU A 42 6.05 8.65 2.34
C GLU A 42 7.28 8.73 1.44
N THR A 43 7.38 9.81 0.71
CA THR A 43 8.54 10.09 -0.12
C THR A 43 8.56 11.58 -0.45
N GLU A 44 9.78 12.14 -0.55
CA GLU A 44 9.91 13.53 -0.94
C GLU A 44 9.69 13.73 -2.43
N HIS A 45 9.78 12.64 -3.19
CA HIS A 45 9.66 12.71 -4.65
C HIS A 45 8.61 11.72 -5.13
N PRO A 46 7.31 12.00 -4.87
CA PRO A 46 6.27 11.07 -5.30
C PRO A 46 6.21 10.99 -6.83
N LEU A 47 5.73 9.85 -7.29
CA LEU A 47 5.43 9.70 -8.70
C LEU A 47 4.20 10.53 -9.02
N TRP A 48 3.92 10.65 -10.31
CA TRP A 48 2.80 11.49 -10.75
C TRP A 48 1.48 10.73 -10.63
N LEU A 49 0.40 11.49 -10.69
CA LEU A 49 -0.95 10.94 -10.62
C LEU A 49 -1.15 9.90 -11.70
N ARG A 50 -1.73 8.77 -11.32
CA ARG A 50 -2.03 7.61 -12.18
C ARG A 50 -0.80 6.83 -12.62
N ALA A 51 0.38 7.16 -12.11
CA ALA A 51 1.56 6.34 -12.38
C ALA A 51 1.35 4.95 -11.80
N GLU A 52 1.80 3.94 -12.53
CA GLU A 52 1.70 2.55 -12.10
C GLU A 52 3.07 2.01 -11.83
N PHE A 53 3.17 1.18 -10.80
CA PHE A 53 4.43 0.60 -10.39
C PHE A 53 4.17 -0.67 -9.59
N THR A 54 5.22 -1.46 -9.37
CA THR A 54 5.13 -2.65 -8.54
C THR A 54 5.75 -2.35 -7.19
N ALA A 55 5.03 -2.68 -6.12
CA ALA A 55 5.52 -2.48 -4.77
C ALA A 55 5.79 -3.82 -4.12
N ARG A 56 6.85 -3.87 -3.32
CA ARG A 56 7.16 -5.01 -2.46
C ARG A 56 7.07 -4.53 -1.02
N ILE A 57 6.24 -5.18 -0.24
CA ILE A 57 5.98 -4.75 1.12
C ILE A 57 5.89 -5.97 2.03
N ASN A 58 6.37 -5.82 3.25
CA ASN A 58 6.32 -6.88 4.25
C ASN A 58 5.03 -6.79 5.03
N VAL A 59 4.21 -7.81 4.93
CA VAL A 59 2.95 -7.92 5.68
C VAL A 59 2.95 -9.27 6.39
N GLY A 60 4.00 -9.52 7.18
CA GLY A 60 4.26 -10.83 7.74
C GLY A 60 5.13 -11.63 6.80
N GLU A 61 4.80 -11.60 5.54
CA GLU A 61 5.62 -12.10 4.44
C GLU A 61 5.72 -10.99 3.42
N THR A 62 6.73 -11.04 2.58
CA THR A 62 6.88 -10.06 1.52
C THR A 62 5.91 -10.40 0.41
N ILE A 63 5.06 -9.45 0.06
CA ILE A 63 4.18 -9.58 -1.10
C ILE A 63 4.57 -8.57 -2.15
N GLU A 64 4.24 -8.91 -3.40
CA GLU A 64 4.49 -8.04 -4.53
C GLU A 64 3.15 -7.68 -5.12
N VAL A 65 2.89 -6.39 -5.30
CA VAL A 65 1.57 -5.96 -5.72
C VAL A 65 1.70 -4.76 -6.65
N ASP A 66 0.88 -4.75 -7.70
CA ASP A 66 0.82 -3.62 -8.61
C ASP A 66 0.00 -2.51 -7.99
N CYS A 67 0.49 -1.29 -8.15
CA CYS A 67 -0.10 -0.11 -7.53
C CYS A 67 -0.28 1.00 -8.54
N MET A 68 -1.21 1.91 -8.26
CA MET A 68 -1.42 3.11 -9.06
C MET A 68 -1.57 4.30 -8.13
N VAL A 69 -0.90 5.40 -8.46
CA VAL A 69 -0.97 6.62 -7.66
C VAL A 69 -2.35 7.26 -7.83
N GLN A 70 -3.05 7.47 -6.72
CA GLN A 70 -4.37 8.08 -6.72
C GLN A 70 -4.37 9.51 -6.23
N ARG A 71 -3.41 9.88 -5.41
CA ARG A 71 -3.31 11.23 -4.87
C ARG A 71 -1.85 11.51 -4.56
N VAL A 72 -1.42 12.71 -4.90
CA VAL A 72 -0.06 13.15 -4.62
C VAL A 72 -0.12 14.26 -3.58
N GLU A 73 0.72 14.15 -2.53
CA GLU A 73 0.93 15.21 -1.57
C GLU A 73 2.37 15.67 -1.75
N PRO A 74 2.57 16.78 -2.45
CA PRO A 74 3.94 17.21 -2.81
C PRO A 74 4.84 17.36 -1.59
N GLY A 75 6.05 16.80 -1.71
CA GLY A 75 7.01 16.85 -0.62
C GLY A 75 6.72 15.91 0.52
N ARG A 76 5.60 15.18 0.50
CA ARG A 76 5.21 14.31 1.61
C ARG A 76 5.05 12.87 1.18
N GLY A 77 4.35 12.64 0.06
CA GLY A 77 4.18 11.28 -0.39
C GLY A 77 3.02 11.13 -1.35
N MET A 78 2.52 9.91 -1.43
CA MET A 78 1.46 9.58 -2.38
C MET A 78 0.57 8.48 -1.83
N ALA A 79 -0.72 8.62 -2.07
CA ALA A 79 -1.69 7.57 -1.77
C ALA A 79 -1.81 6.70 -3.01
N VAL A 80 -1.66 5.39 -2.83
CA VAL A 80 -1.70 4.46 -3.95
C VAL A 80 -2.77 3.40 -3.71
N ALA A 81 -3.36 2.94 -4.80
CA ALA A 81 -4.33 1.85 -4.76
C ALA A 81 -3.65 0.58 -5.25
N PHE A 82 -4.01 -0.55 -4.65
CA PHE A 82 -3.60 -1.85 -5.17
C PHE A 82 -4.43 -2.18 -6.39
N ILE A 83 -3.76 -2.63 -7.45
CA ILE A 83 -4.42 -3.03 -8.69
C ILE A 83 -4.32 -4.55 -8.79
N ASP A 84 -5.46 -5.20 -9.03
CA ASP A 84 -5.44 -6.66 -9.28
C ASP A 84 -4.65 -7.42 -8.23
N LEU A 85 -4.98 -7.22 -6.98
CA LEU A 85 -4.32 -7.96 -5.92
C LEU A 85 -4.67 -9.44 -6.04
N PRO A 86 -3.69 -10.32 -6.33
CA PRO A 86 -4.00 -11.74 -6.48
C PRO A 86 -4.55 -12.32 -5.20
N GLU A 87 -5.29 -13.41 -5.33
CA GLU A 87 -6.01 -13.98 -4.19
C GLU A 87 -5.06 -14.37 -3.05
N ALA A 88 -3.92 -14.95 -3.38
CA ALA A 88 -2.97 -15.37 -2.35
C ALA A 88 -2.45 -14.16 -1.57
N GLU A 89 -2.08 -13.09 -2.28
CA GLU A 89 -1.59 -11.87 -1.64
C GLU A 89 -2.71 -11.18 -0.87
N ARG A 90 -3.93 -11.24 -1.40
CA ARG A 90 -5.07 -10.66 -0.69
C ARG A 90 -5.29 -11.36 0.64
N ASP A 91 -5.20 -12.69 0.64
CA ASP A 91 -5.39 -13.45 1.87
C ASP A 91 -4.30 -13.13 2.89
N GLN A 92 -3.06 -13.00 2.42
CA GLN A 92 -1.96 -12.66 3.30
C GLN A 92 -2.16 -11.27 3.90
N LEU A 93 -2.56 -10.31 3.07
CA LEU A 93 -2.79 -8.95 3.53
C LEU A 93 -3.93 -8.91 4.54
N GLU A 94 -5.02 -9.62 4.24
CA GLU A 94 -6.17 -9.63 5.15
C GLU A 94 -5.78 -10.21 6.51
N ALA A 95 -5.06 -11.33 6.52
CA ALA A 95 -4.63 -11.93 7.77
C ALA A 95 -3.72 -10.99 8.55
N PHE A 96 -2.84 -10.29 7.85
CA PHE A 96 -1.94 -9.34 8.48
C PHE A 96 -2.71 -8.19 9.12
N LEU A 97 -3.68 -7.63 8.39
CA LEU A 97 -4.45 -6.50 8.91
C LEU A 97 -5.29 -6.91 10.11
N ILE A 98 -5.84 -8.12 10.08
CA ILE A 98 -6.55 -8.64 11.26
C ILE A 98 -5.63 -8.66 12.47
N GLY A 99 -4.38 -9.10 12.27
CA GLY A 99 -3.41 -9.09 13.36
C GLY A 99 -3.13 -7.71 13.90
N LEU A 100 -3.08 -6.71 13.02
CA LEU A 100 -2.85 -5.33 13.47
C LEU A 100 -3.99 -4.83 14.34
N THR A 101 -5.22 -5.24 14.05
CA THR A 101 -6.37 -4.75 14.80
C THR A 101 -6.50 -5.41 16.16
N GLN A 102 -5.79 -6.50 16.40
CA GLN A 102 -5.89 -7.24 17.65
C GLN A 102 -4.82 -6.84 18.66
N GLN A 103 -4.02 -5.88 18.35
CA GLN A 103 -2.96 -5.43 19.26
C GLN A 103 -3.39 -4.34 20.20
#